data_b8e666cf162c626ff4a25dde59472e0b
#
_entry.id   b8e666cf162c626ff4a25dde59472e0b
#
_cell.length_a   1.000
_cell.length_b   1.000
_cell.length_c   1.000
_cell.angle_alpha   90.00
_cell.angle_beta   90.00
_cell.angle_gamma   90.00
#
_symmetry.space_group_name_H-M   'P 1'
#
loop_
_entity.id
_entity.type
_entity.pdbx_description
1 polymer ?
#
loop_
_entity_poly.entity_id
_entity_poly.type
_entity_poly.pdbx_seq_one_letter_code
_entity_poly.pdbx_strand_id
1 'polypeptide(L)'
;MRHLSNTATPKYYGLFRDAVMRGEIPVCKKVSMEMNRIDNLIRDPRYYYDPRPVEGWIKFCESELTLTDGSDMHLLDSFKLWGEQVFCWYYFVERSVWEPYPGGHGGHYVTKRIKKRLTNKQYLIVGRGASKSLYDTSIHAYEENVDTSTTHQITTAPTMKLADEVMSPYRTAIARARGPLFKFMTMGSIHNTTGPRSNRQQLVSTKKGIENLLTNSLLEVRPMSIDKLQ
;
A
#
# COMPACT_ATOMS: atom_id res chain seq x y z
N MET A 1 20.52 11.69 19.23
CA MET A 1 19.50 11.77 18.16
C MET A 1 20.22 11.84 16.82
N ARG A 2 20.10 10.85 15.95
CA ARG A 2 20.64 10.95 14.60
C ARG A 2 19.76 11.92 13.82
N HIS A 3 20.29 13.05 13.41
CA HIS A 3 19.67 13.90 12.40
C HIS A 3 19.54 13.03 11.13
N LEU A 4 18.34 12.62 10.80
CA LEU A 4 18.05 12.10 9.48
C LEU A 4 18.14 13.30 8.53
N SER A 5 19.31 13.52 7.94
CA SER A 5 19.46 14.51 6.89
C SER A 5 18.62 14.06 5.71
N ASN A 6 17.75 14.92 5.22
CA ASN A 6 16.86 14.67 4.08
C ASN A 6 17.67 14.78 2.76
N THR A 7 18.69 13.94 2.61
CA THR A 7 19.62 13.97 1.46
C THR A 7 19.29 12.94 0.37
N ALA A 8 18.32 12.08 0.59
CA ALA A 8 17.91 11.09 -0.42
C ALA A 8 16.95 11.74 -1.41
N THR A 9 17.40 11.94 -2.63
CA THR A 9 16.52 12.34 -3.75
C THR A 9 15.60 11.18 -4.10
N PRO A 10 14.28 11.39 -4.25
CA PRO A 10 13.35 10.36 -4.69
C PRO A 10 13.79 9.78 -6.04
N LYS A 11 13.96 8.46 -6.09
CA LYS A 11 14.57 7.79 -7.24
C LYS A 11 13.69 7.86 -8.50
N TYR A 12 12.44 7.45 -8.38
CA TYR A 12 11.53 7.37 -9.52
C TYR A 12 11.04 8.73 -9.95
N TYR A 13 10.84 9.65 -9.00
CA TYR A 13 10.59 11.04 -9.31
C TYR A 13 11.76 11.70 -10.00
N GLY A 14 12.99 11.46 -9.56
CA GLY A 14 14.20 11.98 -10.21
C GLY A 14 14.31 11.55 -11.66
N LEU A 15 14.15 10.25 -11.95
CA LEU A 15 14.15 9.72 -13.31
C LEU A 15 13.07 10.36 -14.20
N PHE A 16 11.85 10.46 -13.68
CA PHE A 16 10.73 11.10 -14.38
C PHE A 16 11.00 12.58 -14.65
N ARG A 17 11.44 13.34 -13.63
CA ARG A 17 11.75 14.76 -13.75
C ARG A 17 12.82 15.00 -14.79
N ASP A 18 13.88 14.21 -14.77
CA ASP A 18 14.98 14.36 -15.72
C ASP A 18 14.54 14.07 -17.17
N ALA A 19 13.67 13.07 -17.38
CA ALA A 19 13.09 12.79 -18.70
C ALA A 19 12.18 13.94 -19.18
N VAL A 20 11.40 14.55 -18.32
CA VAL A 20 10.60 15.74 -18.63
C VAL A 20 11.49 16.92 -18.98
N MET A 21 12.55 17.16 -18.23
CA MET A 21 13.49 18.27 -18.47
C MET A 21 14.28 18.12 -19.79
N ARG A 22 14.54 16.87 -20.21
CA ARG A 22 15.12 16.59 -21.52
C ARG A 22 14.10 16.65 -22.68
N GLY A 23 12.81 16.87 -22.38
CA GLY A 23 11.75 16.90 -23.39
C GLY A 23 11.32 15.53 -23.91
N GLU A 24 11.75 14.44 -23.29
CA GLU A 24 11.39 13.06 -23.66
C GLU A 24 9.95 12.72 -23.30
N ILE A 25 9.44 13.32 -22.23
CA ILE A 25 8.07 13.11 -21.73
C ILE A 25 7.34 14.45 -21.73
N PRO A 26 6.33 14.64 -22.61
CA PRO A 26 5.48 15.81 -22.56
C PRO A 26 4.55 15.74 -21.35
N VAL A 27 4.43 16.86 -20.62
CA VAL A 27 3.57 16.92 -19.42
C VAL A 27 2.57 18.08 -19.52
N CYS A 28 1.38 17.87 -19.00
CA CYS A 28 0.38 18.93 -18.89
C CYS A 28 0.66 19.82 -17.66
N LYS A 29 0.05 21.01 -17.63
CA LYS A 29 0.19 21.99 -16.55
C LYS A 29 -0.02 21.39 -15.15
N LYS A 30 -0.99 20.49 -14.97
CA LYS A 30 -1.26 19.86 -13.65
C LYS A 30 -0.11 18.98 -13.19
N VAL A 31 0.51 18.24 -14.11
CA VAL A 31 1.70 17.41 -13.79
C VAL A 31 2.87 18.32 -13.43
N SER A 32 3.09 19.42 -14.16
CA SER A 32 4.13 20.40 -13.81
C SER A 32 3.91 21.03 -12.42
N MET A 33 2.66 21.30 -12.05
CA MET A 33 2.33 21.79 -10.70
C MET A 33 2.65 20.74 -9.61
N GLU A 34 2.36 19.47 -9.89
CA GLU A 34 2.70 18.38 -8.96
C GLU A 34 4.22 18.18 -8.85
N MET A 35 4.97 18.29 -9.93
CA MET A 35 6.43 18.29 -9.89
C MET A 35 6.97 19.40 -9.00
N ASN A 36 6.47 20.64 -9.13
CA ASN A 36 6.85 21.75 -8.26
C ASN A 36 6.50 21.47 -6.78
N ARG A 37 5.37 20.82 -6.51
CA ARG A 37 4.99 20.41 -5.15
C ARG A 37 5.99 19.42 -4.57
N ILE A 38 6.42 18.43 -5.33
CA ILE A 38 7.41 17.43 -4.90
C ILE A 38 8.79 18.08 -4.69
N ASP A 39 9.22 18.97 -5.59
CA ASP A 39 10.46 19.72 -5.43
C ASP A 39 10.47 20.57 -4.15
N ASN A 40 9.32 21.15 -3.77
CA ASN A 40 9.17 21.87 -2.52
C ASN A 40 9.23 20.92 -1.30
N LEU A 41 8.65 19.72 -1.38
CA LEU A 41 8.76 18.72 -0.30
C LEU A 41 10.21 18.28 -0.07
N ILE A 42 11.00 18.12 -1.15
CA ILE A 42 12.43 17.78 -1.05
C ILE A 42 13.21 18.84 -0.27
N ARG A 43 12.84 20.12 -0.43
CA ARG A 43 13.53 21.27 0.22
C ARG A 43 13.02 21.58 1.63
N ASP A 44 11.84 21.09 1.99
CA ASP A 44 11.21 21.40 3.27
C ASP A 44 11.69 20.45 4.38
N PRO A 45 12.41 20.94 5.40
CA PRO A 45 12.97 20.10 6.46
C PRO A 45 11.93 19.44 7.38
N ARG A 46 10.65 19.82 7.26
CA ARG A 46 9.56 19.20 8.03
C ARG A 46 9.19 17.83 7.51
N TYR A 47 9.53 17.51 6.26
CA TYR A 47 9.22 16.26 5.60
C TYR A 47 10.45 15.38 5.44
N TYR A 48 10.24 14.08 5.49
CA TYR A 48 11.29 13.08 5.41
C TYR A 48 10.95 12.10 4.30
N TYR A 49 11.93 11.78 3.51
CA TYR A 49 11.84 10.77 2.47
C TYR A 49 12.55 9.48 2.93
N ASP A 50 11.86 8.33 2.77
CA ASP A 50 12.38 7.00 3.08
C ASP A 50 12.09 6.07 1.88
N PRO A 51 13.09 5.64 1.09
CA PRO A 51 12.87 4.83 -0.11
C PRO A 51 12.48 3.37 0.20
N ARG A 52 12.76 2.88 1.40
CA ARG A 52 12.58 1.46 1.76
C ARG A 52 11.15 0.93 1.53
N PRO A 53 10.08 1.68 1.84
CA PRO A 53 8.73 1.18 1.63
C PRO A 53 8.38 0.95 0.16
N VAL A 54 8.77 1.82 -0.76
CA VAL A 54 8.51 1.61 -2.19
C VAL A 54 9.36 0.46 -2.74
N GLU A 55 10.60 0.32 -2.30
CA GLU A 55 11.46 -0.81 -2.67
C GLU A 55 10.86 -2.14 -2.18
N GLY A 56 10.36 -2.15 -0.93
CA GLY A 56 9.65 -3.30 -0.37
C GLY A 56 8.38 -3.65 -1.15
N TRP A 57 7.58 -2.65 -1.51
CA TRP A 57 6.39 -2.85 -2.32
C TRP A 57 6.70 -3.38 -3.72
N ILE A 58 7.72 -2.84 -4.40
CA ILE A 58 8.15 -3.33 -5.72
C ILE A 58 8.57 -4.79 -5.63
N LYS A 59 9.45 -5.11 -4.66
CA LYS A 59 9.91 -6.48 -4.45
C LYS A 59 8.75 -7.43 -4.17
N PHE A 60 7.82 -7.05 -3.31
CA PHE A 60 6.62 -7.84 -3.01
C PHE A 60 5.80 -8.08 -4.27
N CYS A 61 5.49 -7.05 -5.05
CA CYS A 61 4.70 -7.19 -6.26
C CYS A 61 5.35 -8.13 -7.28
N GLU A 62 6.64 -7.96 -7.52
CA GLU A 62 7.38 -8.75 -8.51
C GLU A 62 7.65 -10.19 -8.05
N SER A 63 7.64 -10.47 -6.74
CA SER A 63 7.84 -11.83 -6.20
C SER A 63 6.55 -12.59 -5.91
N GLU A 64 5.47 -11.92 -5.50
CA GLU A 64 4.27 -12.56 -4.99
C GLU A 64 3.07 -12.46 -5.95
N LEU A 65 2.95 -11.34 -6.70
CA LEU A 65 1.81 -11.12 -7.57
C LEU A 65 2.04 -11.69 -8.98
N THR A 66 0.96 -12.14 -9.59
CA THR A 66 0.93 -12.60 -10.98
C THR A 66 -0.20 -11.93 -11.72
N LEU A 67 -0.02 -11.71 -13.01
CA LEU A 67 -1.10 -11.24 -13.87
C LEU A 67 -2.17 -12.32 -14.05
N THR A 68 -3.34 -11.94 -14.55
CA THR A 68 -4.47 -12.85 -14.73
C THR A 68 -4.17 -13.99 -15.72
N ASP A 69 -3.30 -13.76 -16.69
CA ASP A 69 -2.80 -14.77 -17.63
C ASP A 69 -1.73 -15.71 -17.02
N GLY A 70 -1.24 -15.39 -15.83
CA GLY A 70 -0.24 -16.16 -15.07
C GLY A 70 1.20 -15.75 -15.31
N SER A 71 1.45 -14.73 -16.08
CA SER A 71 2.78 -14.13 -16.20
C SER A 71 3.20 -13.42 -14.92
N ASP A 72 4.49 -13.22 -14.74
CA ASP A 72 5.04 -12.50 -13.61
C ASP A 72 4.68 -11.02 -13.70
N MET A 73 4.37 -10.42 -12.55
CA MET A 73 4.07 -9.02 -12.49
C MET A 73 5.36 -8.19 -12.52
N HIS A 74 5.45 -7.29 -13.49
CA HIS A 74 6.50 -6.26 -13.52
C HIS A 74 5.84 -4.89 -13.42
N LEU A 75 6.29 -4.11 -12.42
CA LEU A 75 5.73 -2.78 -12.21
C LEU A 75 6.25 -1.79 -13.26
N LEU A 76 5.33 -1.09 -13.90
CA LEU A 76 5.65 0.02 -14.79
C LEU A 76 6.33 1.17 -14.02
N ASP A 77 7.18 1.94 -14.69
CA ASP A 77 7.87 3.07 -14.05
C ASP A 77 6.90 4.13 -13.53
N SER A 78 5.75 4.31 -14.21
CA SER A 78 4.67 5.16 -13.71
C SER A 78 4.09 4.65 -12.38
N PHE A 79 3.96 3.33 -12.20
CA PHE A 79 3.50 2.75 -10.93
C PHE A 79 4.53 2.95 -9.84
N LYS A 80 5.82 2.75 -10.14
CA LYS A 80 6.92 2.99 -9.21
C LYS A 80 6.94 4.44 -8.75
N LEU A 81 6.76 5.38 -9.67
CA LEU A 81 6.62 6.81 -9.36
C LEU A 81 5.41 7.09 -8.44
N TRP A 82 4.24 6.53 -8.76
CA TRP A 82 3.04 6.74 -7.94
C TRP A 82 3.15 6.09 -6.57
N GLY A 83 3.70 4.88 -6.49
CA GLY A 83 3.99 4.20 -5.23
C GLY A 83 4.99 4.96 -4.36
N GLU A 84 6.02 5.56 -4.97
CA GLU A 84 6.98 6.41 -4.26
C GLU A 84 6.30 7.60 -3.58
N GLN A 85 5.31 8.23 -4.24
CA GLN A 85 4.55 9.31 -3.66
C GLN A 85 3.60 8.84 -2.52
N VAL A 86 3.12 7.61 -2.59
CA VAL A 86 2.24 7.04 -1.56
C VAL A 86 3.03 6.60 -0.33
N PHE A 87 4.15 5.90 -0.52
CA PHE A 87 4.80 5.17 0.56
C PHE A 87 5.97 5.90 1.22
N CYS A 88 6.62 6.84 0.54
CA CYS A 88 7.96 7.28 0.93
C CYS A 88 8.03 8.61 1.68
N TRP A 89 6.96 9.38 1.73
CA TRP A 89 6.95 10.68 2.38
C TRP A 89 6.33 10.65 3.76
N TYR A 90 7.01 11.25 4.74
CA TYR A 90 6.63 11.26 6.14
C TYR A 90 6.80 12.62 6.78
N TYR A 91 6.05 12.86 7.83
CA TYR A 91 6.23 13.94 8.78
C TYR A 91 6.07 13.42 10.20
N PHE A 92 6.50 14.22 11.17
CA PHE A 92 6.36 13.87 12.58
C PHE A 92 5.36 14.79 13.27
N VAL A 93 4.54 14.19 14.12
CA VAL A 93 3.63 14.91 15.02
C VAL A 93 3.95 14.56 16.45
N GLU A 94 3.83 15.52 17.34
CA GLU A 94 3.89 15.28 18.77
C GLU A 94 2.50 14.94 19.29
N ARG A 95 2.40 13.88 20.07
CA ARG A 95 1.15 13.45 20.72
C ARG A 95 1.42 13.09 22.16
N SER A 96 0.53 13.51 23.04
CA SER A 96 0.47 13.00 24.41
C SER A 96 -0.13 11.60 24.38
N VAL A 97 0.63 10.61 24.84
CA VAL A 97 0.25 9.21 24.92
C VAL A 97 0.25 8.82 26.39
N TRP A 98 -0.81 8.17 26.81
CA TRP A 98 -0.87 7.60 28.16
C TRP A 98 0.03 6.38 28.24
N GLU A 99 0.94 6.36 29.22
CA GLU A 99 1.80 5.21 29.54
C GLU A 99 1.52 4.75 30.96
N PRO A 100 1.18 3.44 31.15
CA PRO A 100 1.03 2.89 32.49
C PRO A 100 2.39 2.83 33.20
N TYR A 101 2.39 3.00 34.51
CA TYR A 101 3.59 2.74 35.33
C TYR A 101 3.96 1.26 35.29
N PRO A 102 5.26 0.91 35.35
CA PRO A 102 5.70 -0.44 35.59
C PRO A 102 5.11 -0.94 36.93
N GLY A 103 4.20 -1.92 36.88
CA GLY A 103 3.50 -2.44 38.07
C GLY A 103 1.98 -2.26 38.05
N GLY A 104 1.41 -1.58 37.05
CA GLY A 104 -0.04 -1.66 36.75
C GLY A 104 -0.96 -0.72 37.52
N HIS A 105 -0.47 0.09 38.43
CA HIS A 105 -1.28 1.08 39.15
C HIS A 105 -1.01 2.51 38.68
N GLY A 106 -1.94 3.07 37.89
CA GLY A 106 -1.81 4.43 37.37
C GLY A 106 -0.93 4.54 36.13
N GLY A 107 -0.64 5.77 35.73
CA GLY A 107 0.19 6.09 34.58
C GLY A 107 0.34 7.60 34.41
N HIS A 108 1.03 8.03 33.39
CA HIS A 108 1.22 9.44 33.08
C HIS A 108 1.19 9.70 31.59
N TYR A 109 0.99 10.95 31.19
CA TYR A 109 1.07 11.37 29.82
C TYR A 109 2.51 11.67 29.42
N VAL A 110 2.96 11.03 28.33
CA VAL A 110 4.29 11.27 27.73
C VAL A 110 4.10 11.86 26.34
N THR A 111 4.83 12.92 26.02
CA THR A 111 4.84 13.44 24.66
C THR A 111 5.73 12.57 23.78
N LYS A 112 5.12 11.88 22.83
CA LYS A 112 5.82 11.06 21.83
C LYS A 112 5.80 11.71 20.47
N ARG A 113 6.94 11.64 19.79
CA ARG A 113 7.08 12.01 18.39
C ARG A 113 6.71 10.81 17.50
N ILE A 114 5.57 10.93 16.82
CA ILE A 114 4.99 9.85 16.00
C ILE A 114 5.24 10.15 14.54
N LYS A 115 5.85 9.18 13.82
CA LYS A 115 6.05 9.23 12.37
C LYS A 115 4.71 8.99 11.68
N LYS A 116 4.31 9.87 10.76
CA LYS A 116 3.10 9.74 9.95
C LYS A 116 3.42 9.80 8.48
N ARG A 117 2.77 8.94 7.70
CA ARG A 117 2.80 9.01 6.24
C ARG A 117 2.12 10.31 5.77
N LEU A 118 2.73 11.01 4.83
CA LEU A 118 2.21 12.28 4.31
C LEU A 118 0.98 12.07 3.44
N THR A 119 1.05 11.08 2.53
CA THR A 119 -0.04 10.76 1.61
C THR A 119 -1.04 9.86 2.31
N ASN A 120 -2.24 10.36 2.57
CA ASN A 120 -3.37 9.63 3.12
C ASN A 120 -4.54 9.51 2.12
N LYS A 121 -4.45 10.18 0.98
CA LYS A 121 -5.40 10.12 -0.13
C LYS A 121 -4.66 10.25 -1.44
N GLN A 122 -5.00 9.41 -2.39
CA GLN A 122 -4.50 9.49 -3.76
C GLN A 122 -5.67 9.47 -4.75
N TYR A 123 -5.66 10.39 -5.70
CA TYR A 123 -6.60 10.43 -6.80
C TYR A 123 -5.85 10.12 -8.09
N LEU A 124 -6.22 9.01 -8.74
CA LEU A 124 -5.58 8.57 -9.96
C LEU A 124 -6.53 8.76 -11.14
N ILE A 125 -6.26 9.78 -11.96
CA ILE A 125 -7.02 10.10 -13.18
C ILE A 125 -6.17 9.76 -14.38
N VAL A 126 -6.36 8.58 -14.93
CA VAL A 126 -5.61 8.08 -16.10
C VAL A 126 -6.57 7.44 -17.10
N GLY A 127 -6.13 7.35 -18.36
CA GLY A 127 -6.92 6.79 -19.45
C GLY A 127 -7.36 5.33 -19.22
N ARG A 128 -8.32 4.88 -20.03
CA ARG A 128 -8.69 3.46 -20.07
C ARG A 128 -7.47 2.64 -20.56
N GLY A 129 -7.29 1.44 -20.03
CA GLY A 129 -6.17 0.57 -20.37
C GLY A 129 -4.86 0.85 -19.63
N ALA A 130 -4.78 1.90 -18.79
CA ALA A 130 -3.60 2.24 -18.00
C ALA A 130 -3.41 1.37 -16.75
N SER A 131 -3.97 0.17 -16.71
CA SER A 131 -3.80 -0.85 -15.64
C SER A 131 -4.04 -0.34 -14.21
N LYS A 132 -4.98 0.63 -14.04
CA LYS A 132 -5.31 1.23 -12.71
C LYS A 132 -5.66 0.20 -11.66
N SER A 133 -6.51 -0.77 -12.03
CA SER A 133 -6.96 -1.82 -11.11
C SER A 133 -5.79 -2.68 -10.63
N LEU A 134 -4.80 -2.94 -11.49
CA LEU A 134 -3.60 -3.68 -11.12
C LEU A 134 -2.74 -2.88 -10.12
N TYR A 135 -2.57 -1.58 -10.35
CA TYR A 135 -1.89 -0.69 -9.42
C TYR A 135 -2.59 -0.64 -8.06
N ASP A 136 -3.89 -0.42 -8.05
CA ASP A 136 -4.71 -0.36 -6.84
C ASP A 136 -4.64 -1.68 -6.05
N THR A 137 -4.85 -2.80 -6.75
CA THR A 137 -4.71 -4.15 -6.19
C THR A 137 -3.32 -4.37 -5.56
N SER A 138 -2.26 -3.89 -6.20
CA SER A 138 -0.88 -4.10 -5.71
C SER A 138 -0.63 -3.37 -4.39
N ILE A 139 -1.20 -2.17 -4.22
CA ILE A 139 -1.12 -1.42 -2.96
C ILE A 139 -1.89 -2.15 -1.86
N HIS A 140 -3.14 -2.54 -2.15
CA HIS A 140 -3.97 -3.28 -1.19
C HIS A 140 -3.31 -4.57 -0.73
N ALA A 141 -2.80 -5.36 -1.67
CA ALA A 141 -2.11 -6.61 -1.35
C ALA A 141 -0.86 -6.39 -0.50
N TYR A 142 -0.08 -5.37 -0.78
CA TYR A 142 1.11 -5.05 0.00
C TYR A 142 0.77 -4.59 1.41
N GLU A 143 -0.14 -3.64 1.57
CA GLU A 143 -0.53 -3.14 2.89
C GLU A 143 -1.20 -4.21 3.75
N GLU A 144 -1.96 -5.12 3.17
CA GLU A 144 -2.59 -6.22 3.91
C GLU A 144 -1.60 -7.28 4.40
N ASN A 145 -0.53 -7.54 3.64
CA ASN A 145 0.37 -8.66 3.92
C ASN A 145 1.71 -8.26 4.52
N VAL A 146 2.18 -7.04 4.32
CA VAL A 146 3.52 -6.60 4.70
C VAL A 146 3.49 -5.52 5.77
N ASP A 147 2.47 -4.66 5.82
CA ASP A 147 2.32 -3.70 6.90
C ASP A 147 2.06 -4.45 8.22
N THR A 148 2.81 -4.09 9.25
CA THR A 148 2.69 -4.69 10.60
C THR A 148 1.49 -4.17 11.38
N SER A 149 0.82 -3.14 10.89
CA SER A 149 -0.42 -2.61 11.47
C SER A 149 -1.62 -3.36 10.90
N THR A 150 -2.58 -3.68 11.77
CA THR A 150 -3.89 -4.16 11.33
C THR A 150 -4.52 -3.15 10.38
N THR A 151 -4.88 -3.58 9.17
CA THR A 151 -5.52 -2.73 8.17
C THR A 151 -6.95 -3.20 7.90
N HIS A 152 -7.87 -2.24 7.78
CA HIS A 152 -9.19 -2.49 7.25
C HIS A 152 -9.35 -1.67 5.96
N GLN A 153 -9.38 -2.36 4.85
CA GLN A 153 -9.43 -1.78 3.52
C GLN A 153 -10.80 -2.05 2.89
N ILE A 154 -11.28 -1.12 2.07
CA ILE A 154 -12.55 -1.28 1.37
C ILE A 154 -12.36 -0.92 -0.10
N THR A 155 -12.65 -1.87 -0.98
CA THR A 155 -12.76 -1.61 -2.42
C THR A 155 -14.23 -1.43 -2.78
N THR A 156 -14.54 -0.32 -3.43
CA THR A 156 -15.91 -0.02 -3.85
C THR A 156 -15.98 0.29 -5.35
N ALA A 157 -17.09 -0.11 -5.97
CA ALA A 157 -17.43 0.27 -7.33
C ALA A 157 -18.97 0.36 -7.46
N PRO A 158 -19.51 0.93 -8.55
CA PRO A 158 -20.96 1.04 -8.74
C PRO A 158 -21.73 -0.28 -8.61
N THR A 159 -21.09 -1.40 -8.96
CA THR A 159 -21.66 -2.73 -8.79
C THR A 159 -20.69 -3.66 -8.07
N MET A 160 -21.20 -4.68 -7.39
CA MET A 160 -20.37 -5.70 -6.75
C MET A 160 -19.45 -6.39 -7.76
N LYS A 161 -19.94 -6.65 -8.98
CA LYS A 161 -19.16 -7.27 -10.05
C LYS A 161 -17.93 -6.43 -10.40
N LEU A 162 -18.10 -5.12 -10.59
CA LEU A 162 -16.97 -4.22 -10.89
C LEU A 162 -15.98 -4.10 -9.73
N ALA A 163 -16.47 -4.08 -8.49
CA ALA A 163 -15.61 -4.07 -7.31
C ALA A 163 -14.78 -5.36 -7.20
N ASP A 164 -15.40 -6.50 -7.51
CA ASP A 164 -14.71 -7.80 -7.51
C ASP A 164 -13.70 -7.94 -8.66
N GLU A 165 -13.99 -7.35 -9.83
CA GLU A 165 -13.04 -7.29 -10.95
C GLU A 165 -11.74 -6.54 -10.59
N VAL A 166 -11.82 -5.51 -9.76
CA VAL A 166 -10.63 -4.82 -9.25
C VAL A 166 -9.77 -5.76 -8.41
N MET A 167 -10.38 -6.64 -7.62
CA MET A 167 -9.67 -7.58 -6.74
C MET A 167 -9.24 -8.89 -7.44
N SER A 168 -9.65 -9.11 -8.68
CA SER A 168 -9.36 -10.33 -9.42
C SER A 168 -7.86 -10.67 -9.52
N PRO A 169 -6.94 -9.72 -9.80
CA PRO A 169 -5.50 -10.02 -9.83
C PRO A 169 -4.97 -10.52 -8.48
N TYR A 170 -5.43 -9.95 -7.37
CA TYR A 170 -5.02 -10.38 -6.04
C TYR A 170 -5.54 -11.79 -5.70
N ARG A 171 -6.82 -12.07 -5.98
CA ARG A 171 -7.38 -13.42 -5.81
C ARG A 171 -6.65 -14.46 -6.65
N THR A 172 -6.29 -14.09 -7.88
CA THR A 172 -5.51 -14.95 -8.78
C THR A 172 -4.13 -15.24 -8.21
N ALA A 173 -3.45 -14.22 -7.66
CA ALA A 173 -2.15 -14.39 -7.03
C ALA A 173 -2.22 -15.31 -5.79
N ILE A 174 -3.24 -15.15 -4.95
CA ILE A 174 -3.48 -16.03 -3.79
C ILE A 174 -3.74 -17.49 -4.27
N ALA A 175 -4.60 -17.67 -5.25
CA ALA A 175 -4.94 -19.02 -5.75
C ALA A 175 -3.74 -19.73 -6.39
N ARG A 176 -2.84 -18.99 -7.02
CA ARG A 176 -1.62 -19.54 -7.64
C ARG A 176 -0.47 -19.70 -6.65
N ALA A 177 -0.41 -18.87 -5.63
CA ALA A 177 0.57 -18.90 -4.55
C ALA A 177 2.02 -19.16 -5.06
N ARG A 178 2.47 -18.40 -6.07
CA ARG A 178 3.79 -18.62 -6.70
C ARG A 178 4.94 -18.12 -5.81
N GLY A 179 4.75 -16.99 -5.17
CA GLY A 179 5.75 -16.39 -4.29
C GLY A 179 5.88 -17.10 -2.94
N PRO A 180 7.03 -16.94 -2.26
CA PRO A 180 7.30 -17.63 -1.00
C PRO A 180 6.33 -17.24 0.13
N LEU A 181 5.91 -15.97 0.19
CA LEU A 181 4.98 -15.49 1.21
C LEU A 181 3.59 -16.11 1.02
N PHE A 182 3.04 -16.03 -0.19
CA PHE A 182 1.72 -16.60 -0.47
C PHE A 182 1.71 -18.12 -0.36
N LYS A 183 2.79 -18.79 -0.77
CA LYS A 183 2.94 -20.24 -0.49
C LYS A 183 2.82 -20.53 1.00
N PHE A 184 3.57 -19.81 1.83
CA PHE A 184 3.51 -19.98 3.28
C PHE A 184 2.12 -19.72 3.85
N MET A 185 1.46 -18.65 3.43
CA MET A 185 0.16 -18.21 3.96
C MET A 185 -1.01 -19.09 3.50
N THR A 186 -0.87 -19.79 2.37
CA THR A 186 -1.92 -20.64 1.79
C THR A 186 -1.72 -22.14 2.05
N MET A 187 -0.60 -22.55 2.65
CA MET A 187 -0.27 -23.96 2.92
C MET A 187 -1.21 -24.66 3.92
N GLY A 188 -2.02 -23.93 4.67
CA GLY A 188 -2.96 -24.50 5.63
C GLY A 188 -4.25 -25.00 4.96
N SER A 189 -4.87 -26.06 5.54
CA SER A 189 -6.17 -26.58 5.07
C SER A 189 -7.32 -25.67 5.52
N ILE A 190 -8.16 -25.24 4.59
CA ILE A 190 -9.38 -24.45 4.86
C ILE A 190 -10.36 -25.23 5.77
N HIS A 191 -10.32 -26.57 5.72
CA HIS A 191 -11.26 -27.43 6.44
C HIS A 191 -10.85 -27.75 7.88
N ASN A 192 -9.66 -27.37 8.32
CA ASN A 192 -9.17 -27.73 9.66
C ASN A 192 -9.46 -26.63 10.67
N THR A 193 -10.76 -26.44 11.00
CA THR A 193 -11.21 -25.44 11.99
C THR A 193 -10.83 -25.79 13.42
N THR A 194 -10.42 -27.02 13.71
CA THR A 194 -10.12 -27.54 15.07
C THR A 194 -8.64 -27.85 15.32
N GLY A 195 -7.77 -27.75 14.28
CA GLY A 195 -6.33 -27.99 14.41
C GLY A 195 -5.56 -26.84 15.07
N PRO A 196 -4.29 -27.07 15.47
CA PRO A 196 -3.42 -26.00 15.95
C PRO A 196 -3.34 -24.87 14.93
N ARG A 197 -3.21 -23.61 15.40
CA ARG A 197 -3.18 -22.41 14.53
C ARG A 197 -2.14 -22.48 13.41
N SER A 198 -1.05 -23.25 13.59
CA SER A 198 0.00 -23.47 12.60
C SER A 198 -0.45 -24.20 11.32
N ASN A 199 -1.60 -24.92 11.37
CA ASN A 199 -2.11 -25.70 10.24
C ASN A 199 -3.32 -25.04 9.55
N ARG A 200 -3.65 -23.80 9.90
CA ARG A 200 -4.73 -23.03 9.26
C ARG A 200 -4.19 -22.18 8.13
N GLN A 201 -4.92 -22.12 7.05
CA GLN A 201 -4.67 -21.14 6.00
C GLN A 201 -4.74 -19.73 6.63
N GLN A 202 -3.66 -18.95 6.47
CA GLN A 202 -3.55 -17.62 7.07
C GLN A 202 -4.16 -16.53 6.19
N LEU A 203 -4.23 -16.76 4.88
CA LEU A 203 -4.81 -15.84 3.91
C LEU A 203 -6.06 -16.47 3.30
N VAL A 204 -7.22 -15.90 3.60
CA VAL A 204 -8.53 -16.44 3.22
C VAL A 204 -9.21 -15.52 2.21
N SER A 205 -9.45 -16.02 1.00
CA SER A 205 -10.18 -15.29 -0.03
C SER A 205 -11.62 -15.79 -0.14
N THR A 206 -12.58 -14.89 0.05
CA THR A 206 -14.01 -15.16 -0.06
C THR A 206 -14.67 -14.22 -1.09
N LYS A 207 -15.95 -14.43 -1.42
CA LYS A 207 -16.69 -13.51 -2.28
C LYS A 207 -16.82 -12.09 -1.69
N LYS A 208 -16.76 -11.96 -0.36
CA LYS A 208 -16.94 -10.67 0.34
C LYS A 208 -15.64 -9.90 0.54
N GLY A 209 -14.50 -10.56 0.46
CA GLY A 209 -13.21 -9.94 0.71
C GLY A 209 -12.06 -10.92 0.85
N ILE A 210 -10.94 -10.41 1.28
CA ILE A 210 -9.73 -11.16 1.59
C ILE A 210 -9.35 -10.83 3.03
N GLU A 211 -9.00 -11.84 3.80
CA GLU A 211 -8.64 -11.71 5.22
C GLU A 211 -7.28 -12.33 5.45
N ASN A 212 -6.40 -11.57 6.08
CA ASN A 212 -5.10 -12.02 6.53
C ASN A 212 -5.11 -12.23 8.05
N LEU A 213 -5.12 -13.48 8.47
CA LEU A 213 -5.20 -13.86 9.89
C LEU A 213 -3.90 -13.60 10.65
N LEU A 214 -2.75 -13.48 9.97
CA LEU A 214 -1.47 -13.17 10.62
C LEU A 214 -1.39 -11.70 11.01
N THR A 215 -1.82 -10.81 10.14
CA THR A 215 -1.81 -9.36 10.38
C THR A 215 -3.11 -8.87 11.00
N ASN A 216 -4.13 -9.75 11.07
CA ASN A 216 -5.51 -9.40 11.43
C ASN A 216 -6.06 -8.28 10.53
N SER A 217 -5.73 -8.33 9.24
CA SER A 217 -6.13 -7.34 8.24
C SER A 217 -7.27 -7.87 7.39
N LEU A 218 -8.12 -6.98 6.92
CA LEU A 218 -9.30 -7.30 6.11
C LEU A 218 -9.41 -6.34 4.94
N LEU A 219 -9.56 -6.90 3.75
CA LEU A 219 -9.93 -6.18 2.54
C LEU A 219 -11.36 -6.58 2.14
N GLU A 220 -12.31 -5.68 2.28
CA GLU A 220 -13.71 -5.91 1.89
C GLU A 220 -14.00 -5.40 0.48
N VAL A 221 -14.89 -6.10 -0.20
CA VAL A 221 -15.45 -5.72 -1.49
C VAL A 221 -16.91 -5.31 -1.29
N ARG A 222 -17.27 -4.06 -1.61
CA ARG A 222 -18.61 -3.52 -1.42
C ARG A 222 -19.12 -2.79 -2.66
N PRO A 223 -20.41 -2.93 -3.02
CA PRO A 223 -21.02 -2.04 -4.00
C PRO A 223 -21.16 -0.63 -3.39
N MET A 224 -20.97 0.39 -4.21
CA MET A 224 -21.24 1.77 -3.81
C MET A 224 -22.76 1.98 -3.82
N SER A 225 -23.39 2.01 -2.66
CA SER A 225 -24.80 2.38 -2.51
C SER A 225 -24.88 3.86 -2.12
N ILE A 226 -25.53 4.67 -2.95
CA ILE A 226 -25.76 6.10 -2.69
C ILE A 226 -26.63 6.27 -1.43
N ASP A 227 -27.55 5.34 -1.17
CA ASP A 227 -28.48 5.40 -0.05
C ASP A 227 -27.85 5.13 1.33
N LYS A 228 -26.58 4.73 1.37
CA LYS A 228 -25.83 4.45 2.62
C LYS A 228 -24.73 5.47 2.91
N LEU A 229 -24.65 6.54 2.11
CA LEU A 229 -23.70 7.65 2.29
C LEU A 229 -24.31 8.87 2.99
N GLN A 230 -25.53 8.71 3.53
CA GLN A 230 -26.21 9.71 4.36
C GLN A 230 -25.99 9.42 5.85
#